data_fc974f6714118809065087497ee445d8
#
_entry.id   fc974f6714118809065087497ee445d8
#
_cell.length_a   1.000
_cell.length_b   1.000
_cell.length_c   1.000
_cell.angle_alpha   90.00
_cell.angle_beta   90.00
_cell.angle_gamma   90.00
#
_symmetry.space_group_name_H-M   'P 1'
#
loop_
_entity.id
_entity.type
_entity.pdbx_description
1 polymer ?
#
loop_
_entity_poly.entity_id
_entity_poly.type
_entity_poly.pdbx_seq_one_letter_code
_entity_poly.pdbx_strand_id
1 'polypeptide(L)' 'MYELLRNGEPVDRAPLANSEQAKTFFMKRKQMTEEQFNELGYSVRLVEPKVR' A
#
# COMPACT_ATOMS: atom_id res chain seq x y z
N MET A 1 3.26 8.23 5.85
CA MET A 1 3.77 7.33 4.81
C MET A 1 3.08 5.99 4.89
N TYR A 2 2.73 5.43 3.76
CA TYR A 2 2.09 4.13 3.72
C TYR A 2 2.95 3.13 2.97
N GLU A 3 2.86 1.90 3.38
CA GLU A 3 3.66 0.82 2.83
C GLU A 3 2.74 -0.20 2.17
N LEU A 4 3.10 -0.62 0.95
CA LEU A 4 2.37 -1.69 0.27
C LEU A 4 2.98 -3.02 0.68
N LEU A 5 2.13 -3.92 1.14
CA LEU A 5 2.57 -5.23 1.58
C LEU A 5 1.98 -6.30 0.68
N ARG A 6 2.73 -7.33 0.42
CA ARG A 6 2.24 -8.50 -0.28
C ARG A 6 2.52 -9.72 0.58
N ASN A 7 1.44 -10.37 1.02
CA ASN A 7 1.55 -11.53 1.92
C ASN A 7 2.40 -11.20 3.15
N GLY A 8 2.24 -9.97 3.65
CA GLY A 8 2.94 -9.54 4.84
C GLY A 8 4.32 -8.96 4.62
N GLU A 9 4.79 -8.94 3.38
CA GLU A 9 6.13 -8.42 3.08
C GLU A 9 6.05 -7.07 2.39
N PRO A 10 6.81 -6.08 2.85
CA PRO A 10 6.78 -4.76 2.21
C PRO A 10 7.43 -4.81 0.84
N VAL A 11 6.69 -4.32 -0.17
CA VAL A 11 7.19 -4.32 -1.54
C VAL A 11 7.25 -2.91 -2.13
N ASP A 12 6.60 -1.93 -1.48
CA ASP A 12 6.63 -0.56 -1.98
C ASP A 12 6.21 0.37 -0.86
N ARG A 13 6.40 1.68 -1.05
CA ARG A 13 5.94 2.66 -0.08
C ARG A 13 5.73 3.99 -0.77
N ALA A 14 4.88 4.83 -0.18
CA ALA A 14 4.58 6.14 -0.74
C ALA A 14 4.16 7.10 0.36
N PRO A 15 4.47 8.39 0.23
CA PRO A 15 4.12 9.39 1.24
C PRO A 15 2.69 9.88 1.03
N LEU A 16 1.72 9.09 1.44
CA LEU A 16 0.32 9.41 1.24
C LEU A 16 -0.36 9.72 2.57
N ALA A 17 -1.51 10.38 2.47
CA ALA A 17 -2.17 10.93 3.66
C ALA A 17 -3.02 9.90 4.39
N ASN A 18 -3.66 8.99 3.65
CA ASN A 18 -4.53 8.00 4.29
C ASN A 18 -4.51 6.69 3.52
N SER A 19 -5.10 5.66 4.13
CA SER A 19 -5.02 4.32 3.57
C SER A 19 -5.78 4.18 2.25
N GLU A 20 -6.87 4.90 2.11
CA GLU A 20 -7.63 4.85 0.86
C GLU A 20 -6.83 5.40 -0.30
N GLN A 21 -6.17 6.52 -0.06
CA GLN A 21 -5.31 7.10 -1.09
C GLN A 21 -4.15 6.17 -1.42
N ALA A 22 -3.58 5.56 -0.40
CA ALA A 22 -2.47 4.64 -0.59
C ALA A 22 -2.91 3.44 -1.43
N LYS A 23 -4.05 2.87 -1.10
CA LYS A 23 -4.56 1.72 -1.84
C LYS A 23 -4.81 2.07 -3.30
N THR A 24 -5.47 3.21 -3.54
CA THR A 24 -5.75 3.64 -4.89
C THR A 24 -4.46 3.91 -5.66
N PHE A 25 -3.52 4.56 -5.00
CA PHE A 25 -2.23 4.87 -5.62
C PHE A 25 -1.52 3.60 -6.08
N PHE A 26 -1.43 2.62 -5.18
CA PHE A 26 -0.72 1.39 -5.51
C PHE A 26 -1.46 0.56 -6.54
N MET A 27 -2.78 0.57 -6.50
CA MET A 27 -3.57 -0.14 -7.52
C MET A 27 -3.33 0.44 -8.90
N LYS A 28 -3.30 1.76 -8.98
CA LYS A 28 -3.03 2.43 -10.25
C LYS A 28 -1.61 2.15 -10.72
N ARG A 29 -0.67 2.21 -9.79
CA ARG A 29 0.73 2.01 -10.12
C ARG A 29 0.98 0.62 -10.67
N LYS A 30 0.29 -0.38 -10.09
CA LYS A 30 0.43 -1.76 -10.51
C LYS A 30 -0.59 -2.17 -11.56
N GLN A 31 -1.48 -1.25 -11.93
CA GLN A 31 -2.51 -1.49 -12.93
C GLN A 31 -3.37 -2.70 -12.58
N MET A 32 -3.87 -2.73 -11.36
CA MET A 32 -4.72 -3.82 -10.92
C MET A 32 -6.03 -3.30 -10.36
N THR A 33 -7.04 -4.16 -10.34
CA THR A 33 -8.33 -3.82 -9.76
C THR A 33 -8.31 -4.13 -8.27
N GLU A 34 -9.36 -3.65 -7.57
CA GLU A 34 -9.47 -3.93 -6.15
C GLU A 34 -9.58 -5.43 -5.89
N GLU A 35 -10.26 -6.12 -6.78
CA GLU A 35 -10.39 -7.56 -6.66
C GLU A 35 -9.03 -8.24 -6.73
N GLN A 36 -8.24 -7.82 -7.70
CA GLN A 36 -6.89 -8.35 -7.84
C GLN A 36 -6.01 -7.99 -6.65
N PHE A 37 -6.18 -6.77 -6.15
CA PHE A 37 -5.44 -6.31 -4.99
C PHE A 37 -5.67 -7.26 -3.81
N ASN A 38 -6.93 -7.62 -3.56
CA ASN A 38 -7.26 -8.51 -2.47
C ASN A 38 -6.81 -9.95 -2.74
N GLU A 39 -7.00 -10.41 -3.95
CA GLU A 39 -6.68 -11.79 -4.32
C GLU A 39 -5.19 -12.07 -4.24
N LEU A 40 -4.39 -11.12 -4.64
CA LEU A 40 -2.94 -11.29 -4.67
C LEU A 40 -2.30 -11.11 -3.29
N GLY A 41 -3.12 -10.83 -2.27
CA GLY A 41 -2.59 -10.71 -0.93
C GLY A 41 -1.97 -9.36 -0.61
N TYR A 42 -2.32 -8.35 -1.36
CA TYR A 42 -1.80 -7.00 -1.12
C TYR A 42 -2.56 -6.32 0.01
N SER A 43 -1.88 -5.47 0.72
CA SER A 43 -2.48 -4.63 1.75
C SER A 43 -1.63 -3.38 1.93
N VAL A 44 -2.15 -2.41 2.67
CA VAL A 44 -1.40 -1.20 2.97
C VAL A 44 -1.34 -1.02 4.47
N ARG A 45 -0.26 -0.41 4.93
CA ARG A 45 -0.03 -0.21 6.34
C ARG A 45 0.56 1.17 6.57
N LEU A 46 0.11 1.81 7.63
CA LEU A 46 0.69 3.09 8.01
C LEU A 46 2.06 2.86 8.63
N VAL A 47 3.04 3.56 8.10
CA VAL A 47 4.39 3.52 8.62
C VAL A 47 4.72 4.90 9.12
N GLU A 48 4.98 5.02 10.41
CA GLU A 48 5.32 6.31 11.00
C GLU A 48 6.84 6.47 10.99
N PRO A 49 7.31 7.63 10.52
CA PRO A 49 8.74 7.88 10.56
C PRO A 49 9.21 8.00 11.99
N LYS A 50 10.40 7.50 12.24
CA LYS A 50 10.99 7.66 13.55
C LYS A 50 11.42 9.09 13.75
N VAL A 51 10.98 9.68 14.86
CA VAL A 51 11.35 11.04 15.21
C VAL A 51 12.33 11.00 16.35
N ARG A 52 13.36 11.78 16.19
CA ARG A 52 14.42 11.80 17.20
C ARG A 52 14.58 13.15 17.79
#